data_751c31526f51ab67e8b416d70cfdce05
#
_entry.id   751c31526f51ab67e8b416d70cfdce05
#
_cell.length_a   1.000
_cell.length_b   1.000
_cell.length_c   1.000
_cell.angle_alpha   90.00
_cell.angle_beta   90.00
_cell.angle_gamma   90.00
#
_symmetry.space_group_name_H-M   'P 1'
#
loop_
_entity.id
_entity.type
_entity.pdbx_description
1 polymer ?
#
loop_
_entity_poly.entity_id
_entity_poly.type
_entity_poly.pdbx_seq_one_letter_code
_entity_poly.pdbx_strand_id
1 'polypeptide(L)'
;MSTTDVVLLLSSVPERTSDLVYWLDEARLRYRHGPAFPTLGSLIAHLVDSAPKVDGLLRHAHLDGQTTADVRAAIDPSHDQDLTRPLQEALEDFSRVRRRTVDLLHGWGKAEWDRTISDPRGGEMTLLDVCRLVAKHEMGHVAQIRNLSALLPEPQDLGRVGQAGANGK
;
A
#
# COMPACT_ATOMS: atom_id res chain seq x y z
N MET A 1 16.80 0.79 10.62
CA MET A 1 15.84 -0.33 10.53
C MET A 1 16.63 -1.55 10.10
N SER A 2 16.64 -2.60 10.93
CA SER A 2 17.29 -3.88 10.63
C SER A 2 16.46 -4.71 9.62
N THR A 3 17.01 -5.81 9.13
CA THR A 3 16.27 -6.77 8.28
C THR A 3 15.05 -7.33 9.02
N THR A 4 15.20 -7.67 10.31
CA THR A 4 14.09 -8.15 11.15
C THR A 4 12.98 -7.11 11.29
N ASP A 5 13.33 -5.82 11.52
CA ASP A 5 12.34 -4.76 11.62
C ASP A 5 11.54 -4.60 10.33
N VAL A 6 12.24 -4.66 9.18
CA VAL A 6 11.62 -4.56 7.85
C VAL A 6 10.60 -5.69 7.63
N VAL A 7 11.01 -6.94 7.90
CA VAL A 7 10.14 -8.12 7.74
C VAL A 7 8.92 -8.02 8.66
N LEU A 8 9.11 -7.64 9.93
CA LEU A 8 8.02 -7.45 10.90
C LEU A 8 7.05 -6.35 10.46
N LEU A 9 7.55 -5.22 9.98
CA LEU A 9 6.70 -4.15 9.48
C LEU A 9 5.89 -4.59 8.27
N LEU A 10 6.55 -5.16 7.25
CA LEU A 10 5.86 -5.62 6.04
C LEU A 10 4.81 -6.69 6.35
N SER A 11 5.09 -7.61 7.28
CA SER A 11 4.12 -8.65 7.68
C SER A 11 2.90 -8.07 8.40
N SER A 12 3.06 -6.95 9.11
CA SER A 12 1.98 -6.34 9.91
C SER A 12 1.05 -5.40 9.11
N VAL A 13 1.49 -4.90 7.95
CA VAL A 13 0.72 -3.89 7.18
C VAL A 13 -0.67 -4.37 6.76
N PRO A 14 -0.88 -5.59 6.21
CA PRO A 14 -2.20 -6.03 5.81
C PRO A 14 -3.19 -6.11 6.97
N GLU A 15 -2.77 -6.65 8.12
CA GLU A 15 -3.60 -6.75 9.31
C GLU A 15 -3.98 -5.36 9.82
N ARG A 16 -2.99 -4.46 9.98
CA ARG A 16 -3.22 -3.07 10.40
C ARG A 16 -4.16 -2.33 9.46
N THR A 17 -4.03 -2.55 8.15
CA THR A 17 -4.92 -1.95 7.16
C THR A 17 -6.34 -2.51 7.33
N SER A 18 -6.47 -3.84 7.42
CA SER A 18 -7.76 -4.51 7.62
C SER A 18 -8.47 -4.01 8.87
N ASP A 19 -7.78 -3.95 10.02
CA ASP A 19 -8.36 -3.50 11.30
C ASP A 19 -8.92 -2.07 11.23
N LEU A 20 -8.31 -1.23 10.40
CA LEU A 20 -8.77 0.15 10.23
C LEU A 20 -10.00 0.29 9.33
N VAL A 21 -10.21 -0.65 8.38
CA VAL A 21 -11.15 -0.42 7.28
C VAL A 21 -12.18 -1.53 7.08
N TYR A 22 -12.07 -2.71 7.70
CA TYR A 22 -12.96 -3.87 7.45
C TYR A 22 -14.46 -3.56 7.65
N TRP A 23 -14.79 -2.55 8.45
CA TRP A 23 -16.14 -2.12 8.80
C TRP A 23 -16.71 -1.03 7.87
N LEU A 24 -15.91 -0.55 6.90
CA LEU A 24 -16.30 0.53 6.01
C LEU A 24 -17.25 0.02 4.93
N ASP A 25 -18.32 0.74 4.72
CA ASP A 25 -19.20 0.59 3.58
C ASP A 25 -18.66 1.38 2.35
N GLU A 26 -19.29 1.18 1.21
CA GLU A 26 -18.88 1.81 -0.04
C GLU A 26 -18.97 3.34 0.02
N ALA A 27 -19.96 3.89 0.71
CA ALA A 27 -20.13 5.33 0.87
C ALA A 27 -18.96 5.96 1.63
N ARG A 28 -18.50 5.30 2.71
CA ARG A 28 -17.33 5.73 3.48
C ARG A 28 -16.04 5.56 2.72
N LEU A 29 -15.88 4.48 1.96
CA LEU A 29 -14.69 4.27 1.12
C LEU A 29 -14.52 5.38 0.09
N ARG A 30 -15.63 5.88 -0.48
CA ARG A 30 -15.66 6.94 -1.49
C ARG A 30 -15.74 8.35 -0.92
N TYR A 31 -15.92 8.48 0.40
CA TYR A 31 -16.01 9.79 1.02
C TYR A 31 -14.70 10.56 0.85
N ARG A 32 -14.82 11.83 0.45
CA ARG A 32 -13.69 12.75 0.30
C ARG A 32 -13.87 13.92 1.27
N HIS A 33 -12.97 14.04 2.23
CA HIS A 33 -13.02 15.10 3.23
C HIS A 33 -12.85 16.51 2.60
N GLY A 34 -12.18 16.60 1.47
CA GLY A 34 -12.00 17.82 0.68
C GLY A 34 -11.23 17.52 -0.61
N PRO A 35 -11.17 18.47 -1.57
CA PRO A 35 -10.59 18.22 -2.88
C PRO A 35 -9.10 17.85 -2.86
N ALA A 36 -8.38 18.25 -1.81
CA ALA A 36 -6.97 17.93 -1.64
C ALA A 36 -6.71 16.57 -0.95
N PHE A 37 -7.76 15.89 -0.47
CA PHE A 37 -7.62 14.62 0.25
C PHE A 37 -7.94 13.43 -0.67
N PRO A 38 -7.17 12.34 -0.60
CA PRO A 38 -7.56 11.09 -1.24
C PRO A 38 -8.79 10.49 -0.55
N THR A 39 -9.50 9.59 -1.22
CA THR A 39 -10.50 8.74 -0.58
C THR A 39 -9.81 7.59 0.18
N LEU A 40 -10.51 6.95 1.13
CA LEU A 40 -10.02 5.72 1.74
C LEU A 40 -9.89 4.60 0.70
N GLY A 41 -10.85 4.52 -0.23
CA GLY A 41 -10.82 3.56 -1.33
C GLY A 41 -9.58 3.69 -2.20
N SER A 42 -9.17 4.92 -2.54
CA SER A 42 -7.96 5.15 -3.35
C SER A 42 -6.66 4.80 -2.62
N LEU A 43 -6.57 5.06 -1.31
CA LEU A 43 -5.40 4.66 -0.51
C LEU A 43 -5.28 3.13 -0.39
N ILE A 44 -6.42 2.45 -0.20
CA ILE A 44 -6.44 0.99 -0.13
C ILE A 44 -6.09 0.40 -1.51
N ALA A 45 -6.68 0.91 -2.58
CA ALA A 45 -6.36 0.49 -3.95
C ALA A 45 -4.86 0.63 -4.23
N HIS A 46 -4.26 1.75 -3.82
CA HIS A 46 -2.83 1.99 -3.96
C HIS A 46 -1.96 0.92 -3.25
N LEU A 47 -2.27 0.58 -2.00
CA LEU A 47 -1.56 -0.48 -1.27
C LEU A 47 -1.72 -1.85 -1.94
N VAL A 48 -2.94 -2.18 -2.37
CA VAL A 48 -3.28 -3.44 -3.03
C VAL A 48 -2.57 -3.57 -4.37
N ASP A 49 -2.50 -2.49 -5.15
CA ASP A 49 -1.91 -2.49 -6.50
C ASP A 49 -0.37 -2.40 -6.48
N SER A 50 0.22 -1.80 -5.44
CA SER A 50 1.67 -1.74 -5.28
C SER A 50 2.25 -3.08 -4.83
N ALA A 51 1.54 -3.84 -3.99
CA ALA A 51 2.06 -5.07 -3.40
C ALA A 51 2.54 -6.12 -4.42
N PRO A 52 1.79 -6.47 -5.49
CA PRO A 52 2.27 -7.41 -6.50
C PRO A 52 3.44 -6.88 -7.32
N LYS A 53 3.55 -5.57 -7.53
CA LYS A 53 4.67 -4.94 -8.23
C LYS A 53 5.95 -5.05 -7.40
N VAL A 54 5.85 -4.78 -6.11
CA VAL A 54 6.95 -4.94 -5.15
C VAL A 54 7.36 -6.42 -5.05
N ASP A 55 6.41 -7.35 -4.92
CA ASP A 55 6.70 -8.80 -4.89
C ASP A 55 7.43 -9.23 -6.16
N GLY A 56 6.97 -8.80 -7.34
CA GLY A 56 7.60 -9.08 -8.62
C GLY A 56 9.03 -8.53 -8.70
N LEU A 57 9.23 -7.25 -8.33
CA LEU A 57 10.56 -6.62 -8.30
C LEU A 57 11.55 -7.43 -7.45
N LEU A 58 11.17 -7.76 -6.22
CA LEU A 58 12.04 -8.48 -5.29
C LEU A 58 12.34 -9.91 -5.77
N ARG A 59 11.37 -10.60 -6.38
CA ARG A 59 11.58 -11.93 -6.98
C ARG A 59 12.50 -11.87 -8.17
N HIS A 60 12.32 -10.95 -9.09
CA HIS A 60 13.18 -10.81 -10.25
C HIS A 60 14.62 -10.44 -9.87
N ALA A 61 14.79 -9.55 -8.90
CA ALA A 61 16.11 -9.22 -8.38
C ALA A 61 16.79 -10.43 -7.70
N HIS A 62 16.02 -11.23 -6.94
CA HIS A 62 16.57 -12.38 -6.20
C HIS A 62 16.77 -13.62 -7.08
N LEU A 63 15.76 -14.04 -7.85
CA LEU A 63 15.76 -15.31 -8.57
C LEU A 63 16.39 -15.19 -9.96
N ASP A 64 16.11 -14.10 -10.66
CA ASP A 64 16.53 -13.92 -12.06
C ASP A 64 17.82 -13.09 -12.17
N GLY A 65 18.37 -12.62 -11.05
CA GLY A 65 19.59 -11.81 -11.02
C GLY A 65 19.44 -10.43 -11.69
N GLN A 66 18.20 -9.92 -11.79
CA GLN A 66 17.95 -8.60 -12.36
C GLN A 66 18.65 -7.50 -11.54
N THR A 67 19.43 -6.68 -12.23
CA THR A 67 20.24 -5.61 -11.62
C THR A 67 19.65 -4.21 -11.80
N THR A 68 18.52 -4.09 -12.51
CA THR A 68 17.84 -2.81 -12.76
C THR A 68 16.35 -2.94 -12.46
N ALA A 69 15.76 -1.95 -11.76
CA ALA A 69 14.32 -1.90 -11.50
C ALA A 69 13.88 -0.46 -11.23
N ASP A 70 12.71 -0.08 -11.73
CA ASP A 70 12.04 1.17 -11.33
C ASP A 70 11.31 0.96 -10.02
N VAL A 71 12.04 1.17 -8.91
CA VAL A 71 11.55 0.97 -7.55
C VAL A 71 10.39 1.92 -7.25
N ARG A 72 10.48 3.16 -7.73
CA ARG A 72 9.45 4.16 -7.50
C ARG A 72 8.14 3.80 -8.21
N ALA A 73 8.20 3.33 -9.45
CA ALA A 73 7.01 2.88 -10.16
C ALA A 73 6.35 1.65 -9.52
N ALA A 74 7.13 0.81 -8.85
CA ALA A 74 6.58 -0.33 -8.11
C ALA A 74 5.89 0.08 -6.81
N ILE A 75 6.45 1.06 -6.09
CA ILE A 75 5.96 1.50 -4.78
C ILE A 75 4.79 2.48 -4.93
N ASP A 76 4.88 3.40 -5.90
CA ASP A 76 3.99 4.53 -6.07
C ASP A 76 3.29 4.50 -7.44
N PRO A 77 2.43 3.49 -7.70
CA PRO A 77 1.54 3.54 -8.84
C PRO A 77 0.56 4.72 -8.67
N SER A 78 0.05 5.27 -9.77
CA SER A 78 -0.82 6.45 -9.77
C SER A 78 -1.96 6.33 -8.74
N HIS A 79 -2.20 7.41 -7.95
CA HIS A 79 -3.14 7.45 -6.83
C HIS A 79 -4.59 7.75 -7.23
N ASP A 80 -4.92 7.83 -8.52
CA ASP A 80 -6.18 8.42 -8.98
C ASP A 80 -7.33 7.43 -9.12
N GLN A 81 -7.13 6.15 -8.78
CA GLN A 81 -8.15 5.13 -8.93
C GLN A 81 -8.67 4.67 -7.57
N ASP A 82 -9.98 4.79 -7.40
CA ASP A 82 -10.68 4.14 -6.29
C ASP A 82 -10.69 2.62 -6.45
N LEU A 83 -10.98 1.94 -5.34
CA LEU A 83 -11.11 0.49 -5.32
C LEU A 83 -12.23 0.04 -6.29
N THR A 84 -11.89 -0.82 -7.27
CA THR A 84 -12.82 -1.29 -8.31
C THR A 84 -13.48 -2.63 -8.00
N ARG A 85 -13.13 -3.25 -6.86
CA ARG A 85 -13.61 -4.55 -6.41
C ARG A 85 -14.03 -4.50 -4.94
N PRO A 86 -14.76 -5.52 -4.42
CA PRO A 86 -15.15 -5.56 -3.02
C PRO A 86 -13.96 -5.41 -2.08
N LEU A 87 -14.13 -4.61 -1.02
CA LEU A 87 -13.08 -4.33 -0.05
C LEU A 87 -12.46 -5.61 0.54
N GLN A 88 -13.31 -6.55 0.94
CA GLN A 88 -12.85 -7.81 1.55
C GLN A 88 -11.93 -8.60 0.61
N GLU A 89 -12.32 -8.72 -0.65
CA GLU A 89 -11.53 -9.41 -1.68
C GLU A 89 -10.17 -8.73 -1.89
N ALA A 90 -10.16 -7.40 -1.92
CA ALA A 90 -8.93 -6.62 -2.08
C ALA A 90 -7.98 -6.82 -0.89
N LEU A 91 -8.49 -6.83 0.35
CA LEU A 91 -7.69 -7.05 1.56
C LEU A 91 -7.15 -8.49 1.64
N GLU A 92 -7.92 -9.48 1.21
CA GLU A 92 -7.47 -10.88 1.14
C GLU A 92 -6.34 -11.05 0.13
N ASP A 93 -6.47 -10.45 -1.05
CA ASP A 93 -5.42 -10.43 -2.08
C ASP A 93 -4.15 -9.75 -1.58
N PHE A 94 -4.29 -8.60 -0.93
CA PHE A 94 -3.16 -7.88 -0.34
C PHE A 94 -2.43 -8.76 0.68
N SER A 95 -3.17 -9.37 1.61
CA SER A 95 -2.61 -10.28 2.62
C SER A 95 -1.87 -11.46 1.99
N ARG A 96 -2.44 -12.06 0.95
CA ARG A 96 -1.85 -13.19 0.25
C ARG A 96 -0.55 -12.83 -0.46
N VAL A 97 -0.53 -11.71 -1.18
CA VAL A 97 0.68 -11.23 -1.86
C VAL A 97 1.75 -10.88 -0.84
N ARG A 98 1.40 -10.14 0.21
CA ARG A 98 2.36 -9.74 1.24
C ARG A 98 2.97 -10.94 1.98
N ARG A 99 2.18 -11.96 2.28
CA ARG A 99 2.67 -13.21 2.86
C ARG A 99 3.74 -13.85 1.97
N ARG A 100 3.47 -13.95 0.67
CA ARG A 100 4.46 -14.46 -0.31
C ARG A 100 5.76 -13.65 -0.31
N THR A 101 5.66 -12.32 -0.23
CA THR A 101 6.84 -11.44 -0.14
C THR A 101 7.61 -11.72 1.14
N VAL A 102 6.93 -11.79 2.28
CA VAL A 102 7.55 -12.05 3.59
C VAL A 102 8.23 -13.43 3.62
N ASP A 103 7.59 -14.45 3.06
CA ASP A 103 8.18 -15.80 2.94
C ASP A 103 9.47 -15.78 2.12
N LEU A 104 9.50 -15.01 1.02
CA LEU A 104 10.72 -14.80 0.23
C LEU A 104 11.83 -14.14 1.07
N LEU A 105 11.50 -13.08 1.80
CA LEU A 105 12.46 -12.33 2.62
C LEU A 105 13.03 -13.14 3.79
N HIS A 106 12.24 -14.05 4.36
CA HIS A 106 12.72 -14.97 5.41
C HIS A 106 13.80 -15.94 4.90
N GLY A 107 13.81 -16.26 3.62
CA GLY A 107 14.85 -17.09 3.01
C GLY A 107 16.15 -16.35 2.68
N TRP A 108 16.21 -15.03 2.84
CA TRP A 108 17.37 -14.24 2.46
C TRP A 108 18.46 -14.25 3.53
N GLY A 109 19.69 -14.56 3.08
CA GLY A 109 20.90 -14.34 3.86
C GLY A 109 21.48 -12.94 3.64
N LYS A 110 22.63 -12.68 4.27
CA LYS A 110 23.29 -11.37 4.16
C LYS A 110 23.60 -10.97 2.72
N ALA A 111 24.02 -11.91 1.87
CA ALA A 111 24.38 -11.65 0.47
C ALA A 111 23.19 -11.16 -0.35
N GLU A 112 21.99 -11.69 -0.11
CA GLU A 112 20.76 -11.25 -0.77
C GLU A 112 20.37 -9.85 -0.32
N TRP A 113 20.41 -9.57 0.99
CA TRP A 113 20.09 -8.26 1.52
C TRP A 113 21.03 -7.15 1.04
N ASP A 114 22.32 -7.47 0.86
CA ASP A 114 23.35 -6.54 0.40
C ASP A 114 23.43 -6.43 -1.13
N ARG A 115 22.69 -7.25 -1.88
CA ARG A 115 22.64 -7.18 -3.34
C ARG A 115 22.11 -5.83 -3.78
N THR A 116 22.81 -5.22 -4.77
CA THR A 116 22.43 -3.91 -5.32
C THR A 116 21.60 -4.04 -6.59
N ILE A 117 20.68 -3.12 -6.76
CA ILE A 117 19.96 -2.84 -7.98
C ILE A 117 20.13 -1.37 -8.35
N SER A 118 20.09 -1.07 -9.64
CA SER A 118 20.10 0.29 -10.16
C SER A 118 18.67 0.76 -10.42
N ASP A 119 18.25 1.82 -9.74
CA ASP A 119 16.98 2.52 -10.01
C ASP A 119 17.27 3.72 -10.92
N PRO A 120 16.58 3.86 -12.08
CA PRO A 120 16.80 4.99 -13.01
C PRO A 120 16.61 6.37 -12.37
N ARG A 121 15.86 6.46 -11.26
CA ARG A 121 15.54 7.70 -10.56
C ARG A 121 16.27 7.88 -9.23
N GLY A 122 16.68 6.77 -8.61
CA GLY A 122 17.25 6.74 -7.25
C GLY A 122 18.73 6.35 -7.20
N GLY A 123 19.33 5.94 -8.33
CA GLY A 123 20.69 5.42 -8.37
C GLY A 123 20.79 4.00 -7.82
N GLU A 124 21.97 3.59 -7.38
CA GLU A 124 22.19 2.27 -6.80
C GLU A 124 21.65 2.19 -5.36
N MET A 125 20.93 1.11 -5.04
CA MET A 125 20.43 0.81 -3.73
C MET A 125 20.47 -0.69 -3.45
N THR A 126 20.64 -1.06 -2.18
CA THR A 126 20.58 -2.46 -1.76
C THR A 126 19.14 -2.96 -1.73
N LEU A 127 18.91 -4.28 -1.83
CA LEU A 127 17.58 -4.84 -1.64
C LEU A 127 17.04 -4.54 -0.24
N LEU A 128 17.92 -4.42 0.77
CA LEU A 128 17.52 -3.95 2.09
C LEU A 128 16.97 -2.51 2.05
N ASP A 129 17.61 -1.61 1.29
CA ASP A 129 17.14 -0.22 1.17
C ASP A 129 15.81 -0.14 0.42
N VAL A 130 15.62 -0.97 -0.61
CA VAL A 130 14.33 -1.12 -1.29
C VAL A 130 13.25 -1.54 -0.29
N CYS A 131 13.49 -2.59 0.48
CA CYS A 131 12.51 -3.08 1.47
C CYS A 131 12.24 -2.05 2.58
N ARG A 132 13.24 -1.28 3.01
CA ARG A 132 13.07 -0.16 3.95
C ARG A 132 12.19 0.94 3.38
N LEU A 133 12.39 1.27 2.10
CA LEU A 133 11.58 2.26 1.41
C LEU A 133 10.12 1.81 1.30
N VAL A 134 9.89 0.55 0.91
CA VAL A 134 8.55 -0.05 0.85
C VAL A 134 7.88 -0.01 2.22
N ALA A 135 8.55 -0.50 3.26
CA ALA A 135 7.98 -0.53 4.62
C ALA A 135 7.62 0.87 5.12
N LYS A 136 8.49 1.87 4.89
CA LYS A 136 8.23 3.26 5.26
C LYS A 136 7.03 3.83 4.49
N HIS A 137 6.94 3.58 3.20
CA HIS A 137 5.87 4.06 2.33
C HIS A 137 4.51 3.47 2.77
N GLU A 138 4.42 2.16 2.92
CA GLU A 138 3.19 1.48 3.33
C GLU A 138 2.73 1.89 4.74
N MET A 139 3.65 2.02 5.70
CA MET A 139 3.33 2.54 7.03
C MET A 139 2.84 3.99 6.99
N GLY A 140 3.34 4.79 6.05
CA GLY A 140 2.81 6.13 5.76
C GLY A 140 1.34 6.09 5.34
N HIS A 141 0.98 5.17 4.44
CA HIS A 141 -0.42 4.99 4.03
C HIS A 141 -1.32 4.44 5.13
N VAL A 142 -0.83 3.51 5.95
CA VAL A 142 -1.57 3.06 7.15
C VAL A 142 -1.88 4.24 8.09
N ALA A 143 -0.92 5.14 8.29
CA ALA A 143 -1.15 6.35 9.09
C ALA A 143 -2.14 7.32 8.43
N GLN A 144 -2.09 7.50 7.11
CA GLN A 144 -3.06 8.30 6.35
C GLN A 144 -4.48 7.70 6.45
N ILE A 145 -4.62 6.40 6.26
CA ILE A 145 -5.90 5.68 6.39
C ILE A 145 -6.48 5.91 7.79
N ARG A 146 -5.67 5.73 8.85
CA ARG A 146 -6.12 5.97 10.22
C ARG A 146 -6.62 7.40 10.42
N ASN A 147 -5.84 8.38 9.95
CA ASN A 147 -6.20 9.79 10.11
C ASN A 147 -7.49 10.14 9.35
N LEU A 148 -7.65 9.65 8.11
CA LEU A 148 -8.85 9.90 7.32
C LEU A 148 -10.07 9.15 7.88
N SER A 149 -9.90 7.93 8.39
CA SER A 149 -10.97 7.19 9.06
C SER A 149 -11.52 7.95 10.27
N ALA A 150 -10.67 8.67 11.00
CA ALA A 150 -11.08 9.50 12.13
C ALA A 150 -11.87 10.77 11.72
N LEU A 151 -11.82 11.15 10.45
CA LEU A 151 -12.54 12.30 9.89
C LEU A 151 -13.84 11.92 9.18
N LEU A 152 -14.21 10.63 9.17
CA LEU A 152 -15.44 10.18 8.55
C LEU A 152 -16.65 10.76 9.32
N PRO A 153 -17.66 11.28 8.61
CA PRO A 153 -18.90 11.70 9.24
C PRO A 153 -19.69 10.50 9.79
N GLU A 154 -20.55 10.76 10.75
CA GLU A 154 -21.48 9.74 11.25
C GLU A 154 -22.34 9.19 10.10
N PRO A 155 -22.77 7.91 10.16
CA PRO A 155 -23.53 7.26 9.08
C PRO A 155 -24.75 8.04 8.59
N GLN A 156 -25.45 8.70 9.50
CA GLN A 156 -26.64 9.51 9.23
C GLN A 156 -26.34 10.80 8.46
N ASP A 157 -25.12 11.29 8.47
CA ASP A 157 -24.71 12.54 7.80
C ASP A 157 -24.21 12.31 6.38
N LEU A 158 -23.77 11.09 6.06
CA LEU A 158 -23.33 10.70 4.72
C LEU A 158 -24.44 10.84 3.66
N GLY A 159 -25.71 10.57 4.04
CA GLY A 159 -26.87 10.73 3.18
C GLY A 159 -27.23 12.20 2.88
N ARG A 160 -26.85 13.14 3.74
CA ARG A 160 -27.14 14.58 3.57
C ARG A 160 -26.14 15.29 2.67
N VAL A 161 -24.88 14.85 2.68
CA VAL A 161 -23.81 15.45 1.86
C VAL A 161 -24.04 15.19 0.37
N GLY A 162 -24.60 14.04 0.00
CA GLY A 162 -24.95 13.70 -1.38
C GLY A 162 -26.12 14.54 -1.96
N GLN A 163 -27.00 15.10 -1.13
CA GLN A 163 -28.15 15.89 -1.59
C GLN A 163 -27.83 17.38 -1.76
N ALA A 164 -26.84 17.91 -1.08
CA ALA A 164 -26.46 19.34 -1.17
C ALA A 164 -25.81 19.70 -2.52
N GLY A 165 -25.26 18.75 -3.26
CA GLY A 165 -24.69 18.96 -4.59
C GLY A 165 -25.68 18.91 -5.76
N ALA A 166 -26.91 18.45 -5.54
CA ALA A 166 -27.91 18.26 -6.62
C ALA A 166 -28.85 19.46 -6.83
N ASN A 167 -28.87 20.44 -5.92
CA ASN A 167 -29.81 21.59 -5.94
C ASN A 167 -29.17 22.92 -6.41
N GLY A 168 -28.01 22.89 -7.06
CA GLY A 168 -27.37 24.05 -7.67
C GLY A 168 -27.58 24.08 -9.19
N LYS A 169 -28.77 24.38 -9.66
CA LYS A 169 -29.03 24.86 -11.02
C LYS A 169 -29.60 26.25 -10.95
#